data_191b0e28f641fdc19a58b10a2cd8c544
#
_entry.id   191b0e28f641fdc19a58b10a2cd8c544
#
_cell.length_a   1.000
_cell.length_b   1.000
_cell.length_c   1.000
_cell.angle_alpha   90.00
_cell.angle_beta   90.00
_cell.angle_gamma   90.00
#
_symmetry.space_group_name_H-M   'P 1'
#
loop_
_entity.id
_entity.type
_entity.pdbx_description
1 polymer ?
#
loop_
_entity_poly.entity_id
_entity_poly.type
_entity_poly.pdbx_seq_one_letter_code
_entity_poly.pdbx_strand_id
1 'polypeptide(L)'
;MNAAPSSGVSRCRPPAPGSDMKLLGIYLNDHLAGATAGTQRADHLVRAARGSPLGRALGPVAAEIAEDRSALLGIMRDLGVPVRRYKVCAGWASEKLGRLKGNGRLVRRSPLSTVLELEALRMATEGKAAGWQTLRRLSATDERLDSALLDRLLERARQQQKTVEEWRTRQAETALRTPAG
;
A
#
# COMPACT_ATOMS: atom_id res chain seq x y z
N MET A 1 -33.03 -43.20 34.75
CA MET A 1 -31.61 -43.28 34.32
C MET A 1 -31.49 -42.46 33.06
N ASN A 2 -31.07 -41.19 33.20
CA ASN A 2 -30.90 -40.23 32.08
C ASN A 2 -29.41 -39.93 31.93
N ALA A 3 -28.85 -40.38 30.82
CA ALA A 3 -27.49 -40.03 30.44
C ALA A 3 -27.50 -38.68 29.68
N ALA A 4 -26.78 -37.67 30.18
CA ALA A 4 -26.57 -36.40 29.51
C ALA A 4 -25.52 -36.54 28.38
N PRO A 5 -25.70 -35.87 27.23
CA PRO A 5 -24.68 -35.85 26.21
C PRO A 5 -23.52 -34.89 26.59
N SER A 6 -22.31 -35.41 26.55
CA SER A 6 -21.08 -34.64 26.75
C SER A 6 -20.84 -33.70 25.53
N SER A 7 -20.94 -32.40 25.78
CA SER A 7 -20.60 -31.36 24.81
C SER A 7 -19.08 -31.35 24.56
N GLY A 8 -18.66 -31.92 23.46
CA GLY A 8 -17.29 -31.86 22.97
C GLY A 8 -16.94 -30.40 22.55
N VAL A 9 -16.30 -29.67 23.43
CA VAL A 9 -15.67 -28.39 23.05
C VAL A 9 -14.49 -28.68 22.12
N SER A 10 -14.71 -28.42 20.83
CA SER A 10 -13.67 -28.51 19.81
C SER A 10 -12.59 -27.50 20.12
N ARG A 11 -11.51 -27.93 20.76
CA ARG A 11 -10.33 -27.08 20.97
C ARG A 11 -9.71 -26.78 19.61
N CYS A 12 -9.81 -25.54 19.15
CA CYS A 12 -9.02 -25.05 18.02
C CYS A 12 -7.55 -25.36 18.30
N ARG A 13 -7.00 -26.28 17.53
CA ARG A 13 -5.58 -26.63 17.58
C ARG A 13 -4.80 -25.41 17.11
N PRO A 14 -3.82 -24.87 17.88
CA PRO A 14 -2.98 -23.79 17.42
C PRO A 14 -2.25 -24.22 16.13
N PRO A 15 -2.14 -23.33 15.13
CA PRO A 15 -1.44 -23.64 13.89
C PRO A 15 0.02 -24.03 14.17
N ALA A 16 0.54 -24.98 13.38
CA ALA A 16 1.94 -25.39 13.50
C ALA A 16 2.88 -24.22 13.16
N PRO A 17 4.01 -24.04 13.88
CA PRO A 17 4.92 -22.89 13.73
C PRO A 17 5.37 -22.62 12.28
N GLY A 18 5.45 -23.62 11.44
CA GLY A 18 5.82 -23.48 10.02
C GLY A 18 4.72 -22.93 9.10
N SER A 19 3.44 -23.01 9.49
CA SER A 19 2.33 -22.47 8.69
C SER A 19 2.25 -20.95 8.78
N ASP A 20 2.54 -20.36 9.94
CA ASP A 20 2.48 -18.93 10.18
C ASP A 20 3.54 -18.16 9.37
N MET A 21 4.76 -18.68 9.28
CA MET A 21 5.84 -18.10 8.48
C MET A 21 5.54 -18.15 6.98
N LYS A 22 4.86 -19.19 6.51
CA LYS A 22 4.45 -19.28 5.10
C LYS A 22 3.40 -18.23 4.75
N LEU A 23 2.40 -18.05 5.60
CA LEU A 23 1.34 -17.03 5.43
C LEU A 23 1.92 -15.63 5.52
N LEU A 24 2.79 -15.38 6.50
CA LEU A 24 3.51 -14.10 6.63
C LEU A 24 4.36 -13.81 5.39
N GLY A 25 5.03 -14.82 4.85
CA GLY A 25 5.83 -14.69 3.63
C GLY A 25 4.98 -14.33 2.39
N ILE A 26 3.77 -14.88 2.24
CA ILE A 26 2.82 -14.50 1.19
C ILE A 26 2.39 -13.04 1.41
N TYR A 27 1.92 -12.72 2.60
CA TYR A 27 1.44 -11.39 2.98
C TYR A 27 2.48 -10.28 2.69
N LEU A 28 3.73 -10.47 3.12
CA LEU A 28 4.79 -9.49 2.91
C LEU A 28 5.19 -9.35 1.45
N ASN A 29 5.17 -10.43 0.67
CA ASN A 29 5.43 -10.36 -0.77
C ASN A 29 4.31 -9.61 -1.52
N ASP A 30 3.05 -9.75 -1.12
CA ASP A 30 1.93 -9.00 -1.68
C ASP A 30 2.04 -7.51 -1.34
N HIS A 31 2.41 -7.17 -0.09
CA HIS A 31 2.71 -5.80 0.29
C HIS A 31 3.91 -5.21 -0.46
N LEU A 32 4.96 -5.99 -0.70
CA LEU A 32 6.12 -5.55 -1.48
C LEU A 32 5.75 -5.25 -2.94
N ALA A 33 4.86 -6.04 -3.51
CA ALA A 33 4.33 -5.77 -4.84
C ALA A 33 3.54 -4.47 -4.88
N GLY A 34 2.64 -4.26 -3.90
CA GLY A 34 1.92 -3.00 -3.73
C GLY A 34 2.84 -1.80 -3.51
N ALA A 35 3.87 -1.94 -2.67
CA ALA A 35 4.88 -0.91 -2.43
C ALA A 35 5.65 -0.55 -3.70
N THR A 36 5.99 -1.54 -4.54
CA THR A 36 6.68 -1.31 -5.82
C THR A 36 5.78 -0.54 -6.79
N ALA A 37 4.52 -0.93 -6.92
CA ALA A 37 3.54 -0.22 -7.75
C ALA A 37 3.28 1.21 -7.23
N GLY A 38 3.19 1.39 -5.91
CA GLY A 38 3.03 2.68 -5.25
C GLY A 38 4.20 3.62 -5.53
N THR A 39 5.44 3.14 -5.42
CA THR A 39 6.65 3.91 -5.76
C THR A 39 6.62 4.37 -7.20
N GLN A 40 6.36 3.47 -8.15
CA GLN A 40 6.28 3.81 -9.57
C GLN A 40 5.18 4.85 -9.85
N ARG A 41 4.04 4.74 -9.17
CA ARG A 41 2.93 5.69 -9.31
C ARG A 41 3.28 7.07 -8.77
N ALA A 42 3.89 7.14 -7.60
CA ALA A 42 4.32 8.39 -6.99
C ALA A 42 5.35 9.11 -7.87
N ASP A 43 6.36 8.40 -8.36
CA ASP A 43 7.35 8.92 -9.29
C ASP A 43 6.73 9.43 -10.60
N HIS A 44 5.74 8.69 -11.12
CA HIS A 44 5.03 9.11 -12.33
C HIS A 44 4.28 10.42 -12.11
N LEU A 45 3.54 10.54 -10.99
CA LEU A 45 2.81 11.74 -10.62
C LEU A 45 3.74 12.96 -10.46
N VAL A 46 4.87 12.81 -9.77
CA VAL A 46 5.87 13.87 -9.59
C VAL A 46 6.41 14.35 -10.93
N ARG A 47 6.80 13.41 -11.81
CA ARG A 47 7.29 13.76 -13.16
C ARG A 47 6.24 14.47 -13.99
N ALA A 48 5.02 13.99 -13.94
CA ALA A 48 3.92 14.55 -14.73
C ALA A 48 3.45 15.92 -14.23
N ALA A 49 3.62 16.19 -12.92
CA ALA A 49 3.30 17.47 -12.28
C ALA A 49 4.50 18.39 -12.11
N ARG A 50 5.61 18.11 -12.82
CA ARG A 50 6.85 18.90 -12.69
C ARG A 50 6.59 20.40 -12.89
N GLY A 51 7.18 21.23 -12.03
CA GLY A 51 7.01 22.68 -12.06
C GLY A 51 5.73 23.20 -11.40
N SER A 52 4.76 22.34 -11.13
CA SER A 52 3.52 22.73 -10.46
C SER A 52 3.62 22.66 -8.93
N PRO A 53 2.68 23.32 -8.19
CA PRO A 53 2.57 23.18 -6.75
C PRO A 53 2.36 21.71 -6.32
N LEU A 54 1.57 20.94 -7.07
CA LEU A 54 1.33 19.50 -6.84
C LEU A 54 2.66 18.72 -6.89
N GLY A 55 3.48 18.94 -7.92
CA GLY A 55 4.76 18.23 -8.06
C GLY A 55 5.73 18.54 -6.91
N ARG A 56 5.74 19.80 -6.43
CA ARG A 56 6.55 20.18 -5.27
C ARG A 56 6.08 19.51 -3.98
N ALA A 57 4.78 19.41 -3.78
CA ALA A 57 4.20 18.77 -2.59
C ALA A 57 4.38 17.24 -2.59
N LEU A 58 4.28 16.59 -3.76
CA LEU A 58 4.41 15.14 -3.86
C LEU A 58 5.86 14.66 -3.94
N GLY A 59 6.83 15.51 -4.24
CA GLY A 59 8.26 15.14 -4.30
C GLY A 59 8.75 14.45 -3.03
N PRO A 60 8.63 15.08 -1.85
CA PRO A 60 8.98 14.46 -0.57
C PRO A 60 8.21 13.15 -0.30
N VAL A 61 6.90 13.13 -0.58
CA VAL A 61 6.05 11.94 -0.40
C VAL A 61 6.55 10.77 -1.25
N ALA A 62 6.94 11.01 -2.50
CA ALA A 62 7.48 9.97 -3.38
C ALA A 62 8.81 9.41 -2.87
N ALA A 63 9.71 10.27 -2.37
CA ALA A 63 10.96 9.86 -1.75
C ALA A 63 10.72 8.97 -0.53
N GLU A 64 9.84 9.39 0.37
CA GLU A 64 9.47 8.62 1.57
C GLU A 64 8.82 7.27 1.21
N ILE A 65 7.98 7.21 0.17
CA ILE A 65 7.38 5.94 -0.30
C ILE A 65 8.48 4.97 -0.79
N ALA A 66 9.52 5.47 -1.43
CA ALA A 66 10.66 4.65 -1.85
C ALA A 66 11.48 4.15 -0.65
N GLU A 67 11.68 4.99 0.36
CA GLU A 67 12.30 4.58 1.64
C GLU A 67 11.46 3.54 2.38
N ASP A 68 10.14 3.70 2.43
CA ASP A 68 9.23 2.73 3.05
C ASP A 68 9.33 1.35 2.37
N ARG A 69 9.44 1.33 1.04
CA ARG A 69 9.68 0.08 0.31
C ARG A 69 11.03 -0.55 0.70
N SER A 70 12.06 0.25 0.89
CA SER A 70 13.37 -0.22 1.34
C SER A 70 13.33 -0.76 2.77
N ALA A 71 12.57 -0.10 3.65
CA ALA A 71 12.33 -0.56 5.02
C ALA A 71 11.61 -1.92 5.03
N LEU A 72 10.60 -2.11 4.17
CA LEU A 72 9.91 -3.40 4.04
C LEU A 72 10.86 -4.52 3.61
N LEU A 73 11.76 -4.26 2.66
CA LEU A 73 12.80 -5.22 2.25
C LEU A 73 13.75 -5.56 3.40
N GLY A 74 14.12 -4.57 4.23
CA GLY A 74 14.91 -4.78 5.45
C GLY A 74 14.19 -5.72 6.43
N ILE A 75 12.94 -5.42 6.75
CA ILE A 75 12.10 -6.23 7.64
C ILE A 75 11.95 -7.66 7.11
N MET A 76 11.71 -7.83 5.81
CA MET A 76 11.60 -9.16 5.19
C MET A 76 12.90 -9.97 5.34
N ARG A 77 14.06 -9.32 5.17
CA ARG A 77 15.37 -9.95 5.37
C ARG A 77 15.56 -10.38 6.82
N ASP A 78 15.25 -9.53 7.78
CA ASP A 78 15.43 -9.78 9.21
C ASP A 78 14.48 -10.90 9.71
N LEU A 79 13.32 -11.03 9.10
CA LEU A 79 12.38 -12.13 9.30
C LEU A 79 12.76 -13.43 8.55
N GLY A 80 13.78 -13.41 7.70
CA GLY A 80 14.14 -14.55 6.85
C GLY A 80 13.13 -14.86 5.75
N VAL A 81 12.30 -13.89 5.36
CA VAL A 81 11.28 -14.04 4.29
C VAL A 81 11.91 -13.75 2.92
N PRO A 82 11.99 -14.74 2.03
CA PRO A 82 12.55 -14.54 0.71
C PRO A 82 11.67 -13.65 -0.16
N VAL A 83 12.29 -12.74 -0.91
CA VAL A 83 11.61 -11.93 -1.93
C VAL A 83 11.26 -12.83 -3.11
N ARG A 84 9.98 -13.02 -3.34
CA ARG A 84 9.48 -13.77 -4.50
C ARG A 84 9.29 -12.81 -5.67
N ARG A 85 9.99 -13.04 -6.77
CA ARG A 85 9.76 -12.31 -8.02
C ARG A 85 8.41 -12.77 -8.62
N TYR A 86 7.33 -12.22 -8.11
CA TYR A 86 5.99 -12.57 -8.57
C TYR A 86 5.74 -11.96 -9.94
N LYS A 87 5.75 -12.79 -10.98
CA LYS A 87 5.21 -12.45 -12.31
C LYS A 87 3.71 -12.12 -12.28
N VAL A 88 3.04 -12.42 -11.17
CA VAL A 88 1.57 -12.29 -10.99
C VAL A 88 1.14 -10.84 -10.70
N CYS A 89 2.03 -9.97 -10.22
CA CYS A 89 1.67 -8.57 -9.96
C CYS A 89 1.38 -7.77 -11.23
N ALA A 90 1.84 -8.21 -12.39
CA ALA A 90 1.47 -7.63 -13.68
C ALA A 90 -0.03 -7.80 -13.99
N GLY A 91 -0.66 -8.90 -13.57
CA GLY A 91 -2.08 -9.18 -13.84
C GLY A 91 -3.05 -8.33 -13.01
N TRP A 92 -2.85 -8.24 -11.70
CA TRP A 92 -3.78 -7.50 -10.82
C TRP A 92 -3.67 -5.97 -10.98
N ALA A 93 -2.45 -5.47 -11.14
CA ALA A 93 -2.21 -4.05 -11.42
C ALA A 93 -2.62 -3.70 -12.86
N SER A 94 -2.41 -4.59 -13.84
CA SER A 94 -2.77 -4.33 -15.24
C SER A 94 -4.28 -4.36 -15.48
N GLU A 95 -5.06 -5.17 -14.75
CA GLU A 95 -6.52 -5.20 -14.92
C GLU A 95 -7.18 -3.92 -14.38
N LYS A 96 -6.74 -3.40 -13.22
CA LYS A 96 -7.20 -2.10 -12.72
C LYS A 96 -6.60 -0.90 -13.47
N LEU A 97 -5.34 -1.01 -13.91
CA LEU A 97 -4.66 0.02 -14.69
C LEU A 97 -5.05 -0.03 -16.19
N GLY A 98 -5.45 -1.18 -16.70
CA GLY A 98 -5.94 -1.35 -18.06
C GLY A 98 -7.23 -0.59 -18.32
N ARG A 99 -8.07 -0.39 -17.30
CA ARG A 99 -9.26 0.48 -17.37
C ARG A 99 -8.91 1.97 -17.42
N LEU A 100 -7.70 2.37 -17.02
CA LEU A 100 -7.15 3.73 -17.13
C LEU A 100 -6.40 3.95 -18.45
N LYS A 101 -6.10 2.89 -19.20
CA LYS A 101 -5.57 2.96 -20.57
C LYS A 101 -6.72 3.10 -21.55
N GLY A 102 -7.33 4.29 -21.59
CA GLY A 102 -8.19 4.66 -22.73
C GLY A 102 -7.38 4.61 -24.01
N ASN A 103 -7.75 3.68 -24.90
CA ASN A 103 -7.45 3.63 -26.34
C ASN A 103 -6.33 4.56 -26.82
N GLY A 104 -5.13 4.03 -26.99
CA GLY A 104 -4.05 4.31 -27.97
C GLY A 104 -3.88 5.69 -28.63
N ARG A 105 -4.60 6.72 -28.21
CA ARG A 105 -4.43 8.11 -28.64
C ARG A 105 -3.76 8.90 -27.52
N LEU A 106 -2.77 9.70 -27.87
CA LEU A 106 -2.20 10.80 -27.09
C LEU A 106 -3.32 11.80 -26.70
N VAL A 107 -4.19 11.39 -25.77
CA VAL A 107 -5.13 12.31 -25.15
C VAL A 107 -4.30 13.18 -24.22
N ARG A 108 -4.27 14.49 -24.46
CA ARG A 108 -3.87 15.51 -23.49
C ARG A 108 -4.35 15.04 -22.13
N ARG A 109 -3.41 14.92 -21.17
CA ARG A 109 -3.69 14.43 -19.82
C ARG A 109 -4.89 15.20 -19.25
N SER A 110 -6.03 14.52 -19.14
CA SER A 110 -7.24 15.12 -18.58
C SER A 110 -6.99 15.48 -17.11
N PRO A 111 -7.50 16.61 -16.60
CA PRO A 111 -7.50 16.90 -15.16
C PRO A 111 -8.02 15.75 -14.32
N LEU A 112 -9.02 15.02 -14.79
CA LEU A 112 -9.57 13.83 -14.16
C LEU A 112 -8.53 12.70 -14.00
N SER A 113 -7.59 12.55 -14.95
CA SER A 113 -6.54 11.54 -14.84
C SER A 113 -5.68 11.74 -13.61
N THR A 114 -5.37 13.00 -13.25
CA THR A 114 -4.61 13.34 -12.05
C THR A 114 -5.37 12.98 -10.77
N VAL A 115 -6.68 13.20 -10.74
CA VAL A 115 -7.56 12.81 -9.61
C VAL A 115 -7.51 11.30 -9.41
N LEU A 116 -7.74 10.51 -10.46
CA LEU A 116 -7.73 9.05 -10.40
C LEU A 116 -6.37 8.48 -9.99
N GLU A 117 -5.27 9.10 -10.42
CA GLU A 117 -3.92 8.71 -10.02
C GLU A 117 -3.65 9.01 -8.55
N LEU A 118 -4.14 10.13 -8.01
CA LEU A 118 -4.07 10.45 -6.60
C LEU A 118 -4.93 9.52 -5.76
N GLU A 119 -6.11 9.13 -6.24
CA GLU A 119 -6.95 8.12 -5.59
C GLU A 119 -6.25 6.77 -5.50
N ALA A 120 -5.61 6.33 -6.59
CA ALA A 120 -4.84 5.10 -6.60
C ALA A 120 -3.63 5.17 -5.63
N LEU A 121 -2.95 6.31 -5.56
CA LEU A 121 -1.84 6.52 -4.60
C LEU A 121 -2.35 6.51 -3.16
N ARG A 122 -3.49 7.15 -2.88
CA ARG A 122 -4.14 7.13 -1.57
C ARG A 122 -4.47 5.70 -1.12
N MET A 123 -5.07 4.89 -2.00
CA MET A 123 -5.34 3.49 -1.69
C MET A 123 -4.07 2.69 -1.41
N ALA A 124 -2.98 2.95 -2.14
CA ALA A 124 -1.69 2.30 -1.91
C ALA A 124 -1.09 2.68 -0.54
N THR A 125 -1.19 3.95 -0.13
CA THR A 125 -0.72 4.39 1.20
C THR A 125 -1.59 3.84 2.34
N GLU A 126 -2.89 3.65 2.13
CA GLU A 126 -3.79 2.98 3.09
C GLU A 126 -3.39 1.51 3.28
N GLY A 127 -3.20 0.76 2.19
CA GLY A 127 -2.73 -0.62 2.25
C GLY A 127 -1.38 -0.75 2.95
N LYS A 128 -0.46 0.18 2.71
CA LYS A 128 0.84 0.25 3.39
C LYS A 128 0.68 0.47 4.91
N ALA A 129 -0.18 1.41 5.33
CA ALA A 129 -0.44 1.66 6.75
C ALA A 129 -1.02 0.42 7.44
N ALA A 130 -1.95 -0.30 6.79
CA ALA A 130 -2.47 -1.57 7.29
C ALA A 130 -1.37 -2.63 7.46
N GLY A 131 -0.42 -2.69 6.52
CA GLY A 131 0.75 -3.56 6.59
C GLY A 131 1.61 -3.27 7.82
N TRP A 132 1.97 -1.99 8.03
CA TRP A 132 2.75 -1.56 9.20
C TRP A 132 2.02 -1.83 10.50
N GLN A 133 0.71 -1.59 10.56
CA GLN A 133 -0.11 -1.87 11.74
C GLN A 133 -0.13 -3.37 12.08
N THR A 134 -0.21 -4.24 11.07
CA THR A 134 -0.14 -5.69 11.26
C THR A 134 1.21 -6.10 11.82
N LEU A 135 2.32 -5.65 11.22
CA LEU A 135 3.67 -5.95 11.72
C LEU A 135 3.90 -5.40 13.13
N ARG A 136 3.37 -4.21 13.42
CA ARG A 136 3.46 -3.61 14.76
C ARG A 136 2.77 -4.46 15.83
N ARG A 137 1.66 -5.12 15.50
CA ARG A 137 1.02 -6.07 16.42
C ARG A 137 1.84 -7.33 16.60
N LEU A 138 2.43 -7.84 15.52
CA LEU A 138 3.29 -9.03 15.57
C LEU A 138 4.58 -8.80 16.36
N SER A 139 5.08 -7.56 16.43
CA SER A 139 6.29 -7.24 17.20
C SER A 139 6.14 -7.45 18.72
N ALA A 140 4.93 -7.66 19.21
CA ALA A 140 4.70 -8.06 20.62
C ALA A 140 5.18 -9.48 20.93
N THR A 141 5.34 -10.34 19.92
CA THR A 141 5.73 -11.76 20.06
C THR A 141 6.89 -12.17 19.17
N ASP A 142 7.42 -11.27 18.35
CA ASP A 142 8.56 -11.52 17.45
C ASP A 142 9.59 -10.40 17.60
N GLU A 143 10.67 -10.69 18.35
CA GLU A 143 11.75 -9.75 18.67
C GLU A 143 12.56 -9.29 17.45
N ARG A 144 12.42 -9.95 16.29
CA ARG A 144 13.03 -9.53 15.02
C ARG A 144 12.38 -8.28 14.43
N LEU A 145 11.19 -7.90 14.94
CA LEU A 145 10.45 -6.73 14.52
C LEU A 145 10.71 -5.55 15.48
N ASP A 146 11.37 -4.52 14.98
CA ASP A 146 11.57 -3.27 15.72
C ASP A 146 10.26 -2.48 15.82
N SER A 147 9.63 -2.50 16.99
CA SER A 147 8.37 -1.81 17.26
C SER A 147 8.49 -0.30 17.08
N ALA A 148 9.61 0.32 17.45
CA ALA A 148 9.81 1.75 17.32
C ALA A 148 9.98 2.18 15.86
N LEU A 149 10.64 1.37 15.04
CA LEU A 149 10.68 1.58 13.58
C LEU A 149 9.27 1.50 12.99
N LEU A 150 8.49 0.49 13.37
CA LEU A 150 7.13 0.29 12.85
C LEU A 150 6.18 1.42 13.26
N ASP A 151 6.32 1.98 14.46
CA ASP A 151 5.56 3.15 14.90
C ASP A 151 5.89 4.39 14.03
N ARG A 152 7.18 4.63 13.72
CA ARG A 152 7.60 5.71 12.82
C ARG A 152 7.08 5.52 11.39
N LEU A 153 7.15 4.29 10.86
CA LEU A 153 6.65 3.97 9.52
C LEU A 153 5.13 4.16 9.41
N LEU A 154 4.40 3.80 10.46
CA LEU A 154 2.95 3.97 10.53
C LEU A 154 2.57 5.44 10.57
N GLU A 155 3.24 6.24 11.40
CA GLU A 155 2.98 7.68 11.48
C GLU A 155 3.31 8.38 10.15
N ARG A 156 4.43 8.05 9.52
CA ARG A 156 4.79 8.56 8.19
C ARG A 156 3.74 8.20 7.14
N ALA A 157 3.23 6.97 7.15
CA ALA A 157 2.17 6.57 6.24
C ALA A 157 0.89 7.39 6.41
N ARG A 158 0.50 7.72 7.65
CA ARG A 158 -0.65 8.60 7.95
C ARG A 158 -0.43 10.02 7.42
N GLN A 159 0.78 10.56 7.60
CA GLN A 159 1.10 11.89 7.09
C GLN A 159 1.08 11.94 5.56
N GLN A 160 1.58 10.90 4.90
CA GLN A 160 1.50 10.76 3.44
C GLN A 160 0.05 10.71 2.95
N GLN A 161 -0.82 9.94 3.63
CA GLN A 161 -2.26 9.88 3.33
C GLN A 161 -2.90 11.26 3.39
N LYS A 162 -2.61 12.03 4.44
CA LYS A 162 -3.12 13.39 4.61
C LYS A 162 -2.70 14.29 3.45
N THR A 163 -1.43 14.30 3.09
CA THR A 163 -0.92 15.10 1.98
C THR A 163 -1.54 14.71 0.64
N VAL A 164 -1.64 13.40 0.37
CA VAL A 164 -2.25 12.90 -0.88
C VAL A 164 -3.74 13.26 -0.94
N GLU A 165 -4.49 13.13 0.19
CA GLU A 165 -5.91 13.46 0.25
C GLU A 165 -6.18 14.96 0.05
N GLU A 166 -5.38 15.83 0.65
CA GLU A 166 -5.47 17.28 0.44
C GLU A 166 -5.33 17.64 -1.04
N TRP A 167 -4.36 17.06 -1.72
CA TRP A 167 -4.14 17.32 -3.14
C TRP A 167 -5.19 16.65 -4.03
N ARG A 168 -5.66 15.45 -3.68
CA ARG A 168 -6.76 14.80 -4.39
C ARG A 168 -8.00 15.68 -4.39
N THR A 169 -8.39 16.19 -3.23
CA THR A 169 -9.57 17.05 -3.08
C THR A 169 -9.43 18.33 -3.92
N ARG A 170 -8.29 19.02 -3.84
CA ARG A 170 -8.01 20.23 -4.63
C ARG A 170 -8.08 19.95 -6.14
N GLN A 171 -7.51 18.82 -6.59
CA GLN A 171 -7.53 18.45 -8.01
C GLN A 171 -8.94 18.04 -8.46
N ALA A 172 -9.72 17.37 -7.63
CA ALA A 172 -11.10 17.01 -7.93
C ALA A 172 -11.99 18.26 -8.07
N GLU A 173 -11.87 19.22 -7.15
CA GLU A 173 -12.58 20.50 -7.25
C GLU A 173 -12.25 21.23 -8.54
N THR A 174 -10.97 21.29 -8.93
CA THR A 174 -10.55 21.94 -10.17
C THR A 174 -11.02 21.21 -11.41
N ALA A 175 -10.99 19.87 -11.39
CA ALA A 175 -11.34 19.04 -12.55
C ALA A 175 -12.86 18.95 -12.82
N LEU A 176 -13.67 19.06 -11.76
CA LEU A 176 -15.12 18.79 -11.80
C LEU A 176 -15.98 20.07 -11.68
N ARG A 177 -15.37 21.24 -11.43
CA ARG A 177 -16.11 22.50 -11.50
C ARG A 177 -16.48 22.77 -12.96
N THR A 178 -17.79 22.83 -13.23
CA THR A 178 -18.30 23.37 -14.48
C THR A 178 -17.94 24.86 -14.53
N PRO A 179 -17.38 25.40 -15.62
CA PRO A 179 -17.26 26.84 -15.78
C PRO A 179 -18.67 27.46 -15.58
N ALA A 180 -18.77 28.44 -14.69
CA ALA A 180 -19.97 29.25 -14.62
C ALA A 180 -20.15 29.91 -15.98
N GLY A 181 -21.20 29.52 -16.71
CA GLY A 181 -21.57 30.07 -18.02
C GLY A 181 -21.97 31.55 -17.93
#